data_2b96dc324790051afe8fea09ce5a640a
#
_entry.id   2b96dc324790051afe8fea09ce5a640a
#
_cell.length_a   1.000
_cell.length_b   1.000
_cell.length_c   1.000
_cell.angle_alpha   90.00
_cell.angle_beta   90.00
_cell.angle_gamma   90.00
#
_symmetry.space_group_name_H-M   'P 1'
#
loop_
_entity.id
_entity.type
_entity.pdbx_description
1 polymer ?
#
loop_
_entity_poly.entity_id
_entity_poly.type
_entity_poly.pdbx_seq_one_letter_code
_entity_poly.pdbx_strand_id
1 'polypeptide(L)'
;MNNKPEYITCAAIWYKDLPTQTYPPKNIDKGIVVCGHRHNNCIDVVKTLSELRTVRFSPDGVGESVQGFMTSENRFVDRQEAMGIAKTTGQVDESKLYNPMTGLFSEDIY
;
A
#
# COMPACT_ATOMS: atom_id res chain seq x y z
N MET A 1 4.08 22.28 -17.08
CA MET A 1 4.20 21.63 -15.76
C MET A 1 2.86 21.05 -15.34
N ASN A 2 2.89 19.80 -14.90
CA ASN A 2 1.65 19.13 -14.50
C ASN A 2 1.34 19.45 -13.03
N ASN A 3 0.26 20.21 -12.81
CA ASN A 3 -0.15 20.64 -11.47
C ASN A 3 -1.23 19.75 -10.85
N LYS A 4 -1.41 18.55 -11.38
CA LYS A 4 -2.40 17.63 -10.81
C LYS A 4 -1.98 17.22 -9.40
N PRO A 5 -2.87 17.29 -8.41
CA PRO A 5 -2.55 16.86 -7.07
C PRO A 5 -2.33 15.34 -7.05
N GLU A 6 -1.43 14.93 -6.18
CA GLU A 6 -1.22 13.51 -5.91
C GLU A 6 -2.44 12.97 -5.19
N TYR A 7 -2.91 11.77 -5.60
CA TYR A 7 -4.06 11.12 -4.98
C TYR A 7 -3.79 9.64 -4.76
N ILE A 8 -4.61 9.03 -3.90
CA ILE A 8 -4.50 7.61 -3.56
C ILE A 8 -5.13 6.77 -4.68
N THR A 9 -4.40 5.77 -5.16
CA THR A 9 -4.87 4.90 -6.24
C THR A 9 -5.33 3.53 -5.77
N CYS A 10 -4.63 2.93 -4.81
CA CYS A 10 -4.98 1.59 -4.30
C CYS A 10 -4.30 1.33 -2.97
N ALA A 11 -4.82 0.34 -2.25
CA ALA A 11 -4.15 -0.18 -1.07
C ALA A 11 -2.85 -0.87 -1.48
N ALA A 12 -1.86 -0.87 -0.60
CA ALA A 12 -0.58 -1.51 -0.87
C ALA A 12 0.07 -1.97 0.44
N ILE A 13 0.93 -2.98 0.33
CA ILE A 13 1.74 -3.45 1.45
C ILE A 13 3.18 -3.55 0.97
N TRP A 14 4.09 -2.94 1.71
CA TRP A 14 5.52 -2.98 1.43
C TRP A 14 6.15 -4.08 2.28
N TYR A 15 6.73 -5.08 1.62
CA TYR A 15 7.44 -6.18 2.25
C TYR A 15 8.93 -5.90 2.11
N LYS A 16 9.53 -5.35 3.16
CA LYS A 16 10.89 -4.79 3.15
C LYS A 16 11.98 -5.85 2.96
N ASP A 17 11.73 -7.05 3.46
CA ASP A 17 12.76 -8.10 3.54
C ASP A 17 12.72 -9.07 2.36
N LEU A 18 11.83 -8.84 1.40
CA LEU A 18 11.79 -9.62 0.18
C LEU A 18 12.74 -9.02 -0.86
N PRO A 19 13.10 -9.79 -1.91
CA PRO A 19 13.97 -9.27 -2.97
C PRO A 19 13.41 -8.01 -3.62
N THR A 20 14.32 -7.12 -4.04
CA THR A 20 13.94 -5.84 -4.62
C THR A 20 13.36 -6.01 -6.02
N GLN A 21 12.26 -5.31 -6.30
CA GLN A 21 11.64 -5.28 -7.62
C GLN A 21 12.57 -4.60 -8.63
N THR A 22 12.44 -4.99 -9.90
CA THR A 22 13.17 -4.33 -10.99
C THR A 22 12.66 -2.90 -11.21
N TYR A 23 11.34 -2.71 -11.09
CA TYR A 23 10.70 -1.40 -11.29
C TYR A 23 9.84 -1.05 -10.07
N PRO A 24 10.48 -0.70 -8.94
CA PRO A 24 9.74 -0.39 -7.72
C PRO A 24 9.08 0.99 -7.78
N PRO A 25 8.17 1.28 -6.84
CA PRO A 25 7.75 2.66 -6.64
C PRO A 25 8.97 3.56 -6.44
N LYS A 26 8.88 4.81 -6.89
CA LYS A 26 10.06 5.69 -6.96
C LYS A 26 10.70 6.00 -5.61
N ASN A 27 9.97 5.83 -4.52
CA ASN A 27 10.49 6.08 -3.16
C ASN A 27 10.86 4.80 -2.41
N ILE A 28 10.85 3.65 -3.08
CA ILE A 28 11.16 2.35 -2.47
C ILE A 28 12.49 1.86 -3.04
N ASP A 29 13.46 1.62 -2.17
CA ASP A 29 14.80 1.20 -2.55
C ASP A 29 15.11 -0.27 -2.28
N LYS A 30 14.20 -0.99 -1.61
CA LYS A 30 14.37 -2.42 -1.32
C LYS A 30 13.03 -3.09 -1.14
N GLY A 31 12.99 -4.42 -1.31
CA GLY A 31 11.79 -5.21 -1.11
C GLY A 31 10.79 -5.06 -2.25
N ILE A 32 9.58 -5.47 -1.99
CA ILE A 32 8.48 -5.39 -2.96
C ILE A 32 7.27 -4.69 -2.35
N VAL A 33 6.50 -4.02 -3.21
CA VAL A 33 5.21 -3.43 -2.85
C VAL A 33 4.14 -4.18 -3.62
N VAL A 34 3.17 -4.73 -2.90
CA VAL A 34 2.05 -5.47 -3.47
C VAL A 34 0.81 -4.59 -3.38
N CYS A 35 0.14 -4.40 -4.50
CA CYS A 35 -1.04 -3.54 -4.61
C CYS A 35 -2.31 -4.35 -4.73
N GLY A 36 -3.42 -3.77 -4.27
CA GLY A 36 -4.74 -4.37 -4.40
C GLY A 36 -5.80 -3.34 -4.08
N HIS A 37 -7.05 -3.71 -4.34
CA HIS A 37 -8.18 -2.82 -4.04
C HIS A 37 -8.22 -2.50 -2.53
N ARG A 38 -8.05 -3.53 -1.71
CA ARG A 38 -7.95 -3.42 -0.25
C ARG A 38 -6.75 -4.20 0.26
N HIS A 39 -6.34 -3.97 1.50
CA HIS A 39 -5.19 -4.67 2.08
C HIS A 39 -5.37 -6.18 2.09
N ASN A 40 -6.61 -6.67 2.26
CA ASN A 40 -6.89 -8.11 2.19
C ASN A 40 -6.54 -8.69 0.82
N ASN A 41 -6.74 -7.92 -0.25
CA ASN A 41 -6.35 -8.36 -1.59
C ASN A 41 -4.83 -8.50 -1.71
N CYS A 42 -4.09 -7.57 -1.10
CA CYS A 42 -2.63 -7.64 -1.08
C CYS A 42 -2.13 -8.87 -0.33
N ILE A 43 -2.69 -9.11 0.85
CA ILE A 43 -2.34 -10.27 1.67
C ILE A 43 -2.63 -11.58 0.94
N ASP A 44 -3.77 -11.62 0.26
CA ASP A 44 -4.18 -12.82 -0.50
C ASP A 44 -3.19 -13.14 -1.62
N VAL A 45 -2.69 -12.12 -2.33
CA VAL A 45 -1.69 -12.30 -3.38
C VAL A 45 -0.43 -12.96 -2.80
N VAL A 46 0.08 -12.43 -1.70
CA VAL A 46 1.30 -12.96 -1.07
C VAL A 46 1.08 -14.37 -0.55
N LYS A 47 -0.08 -14.61 0.06
CA LYS A 47 -0.44 -15.96 0.54
C LYS A 47 -0.49 -16.95 -0.62
N THR A 48 -1.15 -16.57 -1.71
CA THR A 48 -1.26 -17.43 -2.89
C THR A 48 0.11 -17.74 -3.48
N LEU A 49 0.97 -16.71 -3.60
CA LEU A 49 2.33 -16.90 -4.10
C LEU A 49 3.14 -17.82 -3.19
N SER A 50 2.96 -17.72 -1.87
CA SER A 50 3.70 -18.55 -0.93
C SER A 50 3.33 -20.03 -1.03
N GLU A 51 2.16 -20.34 -1.57
CA GLU A 51 1.73 -21.71 -1.80
C GLU A 51 2.35 -22.34 -3.04
N LEU A 52 2.96 -21.51 -3.91
CA LEU A 52 3.67 -22.03 -5.09
C LEU A 52 5.05 -22.52 -4.67
N ARG A 53 5.40 -23.71 -5.12
CA ARG A 53 6.67 -24.34 -4.72
C ARG A 53 7.90 -23.60 -5.27
N THR A 54 7.72 -22.75 -6.25
CA THR A 54 8.80 -21.95 -6.84
C THR A 54 9.08 -20.67 -6.07
N VAL A 55 8.19 -20.28 -5.15
CA VAL A 55 8.34 -19.10 -4.30
C VAL A 55 8.81 -19.56 -2.92
N ARG A 56 9.95 -19.02 -2.46
CA ARG A 56 10.62 -19.51 -1.26
C ARG A 56 10.31 -18.66 -0.03
N PHE A 57 9.08 -18.19 0.08
CA PHE A 57 8.67 -17.48 1.28
C PHE A 57 7.23 -17.83 1.62
N SER A 58 6.84 -17.57 2.86
CA SER A 58 5.46 -17.69 3.31
C SER A 58 5.02 -16.35 3.90
N PRO A 59 3.72 -16.10 4.04
CA PRO A 59 3.25 -14.87 4.70
C PRO A 59 3.86 -14.66 6.09
N ASP A 60 4.08 -15.76 6.82
CA ASP A 60 4.67 -15.69 8.16
C ASP A 60 6.18 -15.48 8.12
N GLY A 61 6.83 -15.80 7.00
CA GLY A 61 8.28 -15.69 6.84
C GLY A 61 8.75 -14.54 5.99
N VAL A 62 7.88 -13.62 5.62
CA VAL A 62 8.25 -12.49 4.75
C VAL A 62 8.94 -11.34 5.49
N GLY A 63 9.05 -11.45 6.83
CA GLY A 63 9.69 -10.40 7.64
C GLY A 63 8.76 -9.21 7.86
N GLU A 64 9.35 -8.03 7.97
CA GLU A 64 8.58 -6.82 8.23
C GLU A 64 7.75 -6.39 7.02
N SER A 65 6.55 -5.90 7.31
CA SER A 65 5.70 -5.29 6.30
C SER A 65 5.11 -3.99 6.82
N VAL A 66 4.84 -3.08 5.89
CA VAL A 66 4.17 -1.81 6.19
C VAL A 66 2.92 -1.75 5.33
N GLN A 67 1.77 -1.59 5.96
CA GLN A 67 0.52 -1.39 5.23
C GLN A 67 0.36 0.09 4.90
N GLY A 68 0.02 0.38 3.67
CA GLY A 68 -0.14 1.74 3.20
C GLY A 68 -0.88 1.79 1.88
N PHE A 69 -0.48 2.70 1.02
CA PHE A 69 -1.19 2.94 -0.25
C PHE A 69 -0.19 3.36 -1.31
N MET A 70 -0.57 3.14 -2.57
CA MET A 70 0.13 3.71 -3.71
C MET A 70 -0.56 4.99 -4.13
N THR A 71 0.23 5.91 -4.68
CA THR A 71 -0.30 7.18 -5.17
C THR A 71 -0.17 7.29 -6.68
N SER A 72 -0.86 8.30 -7.23
CA SER A 72 -0.80 8.63 -8.64
C SER A 72 0.60 9.07 -9.11
N GLU A 73 1.50 9.37 -8.16
CA GLU A 73 2.89 9.73 -8.45
C GLU A 73 3.85 8.55 -8.33
N ASN A 74 3.31 7.33 -8.31
CA ASN A 74 4.11 6.11 -8.17
C ASN A 74 4.94 6.10 -6.89
N ARG A 75 4.33 6.54 -5.78
CA ARG A 75 4.94 6.50 -4.45
C ARG A 75 4.15 5.58 -3.54
N PHE A 76 4.88 4.85 -2.68
CA PHE A 76 4.28 4.15 -1.56
C PHE A 76 4.23 5.10 -0.36
N VAL A 77 3.07 5.21 0.27
CA VAL A 77 2.87 6.05 1.46
C VAL A 77 2.25 5.21 2.57
N ASP A 78 2.61 5.51 3.81
CA ASP A 78 2.00 4.82 4.94
C ASP A 78 0.59 5.34 5.19
N ARG A 79 -0.09 4.77 6.19
CA ARG A 79 -1.49 5.13 6.47
C ARG A 79 -1.65 6.59 6.86
N GLN A 80 -0.67 7.16 7.56
CA GLN A 80 -0.76 8.56 8.02
C GLN A 80 -0.54 9.55 6.88
N GLU A 81 0.47 9.32 6.08
CA GLU A 81 0.72 10.15 4.90
C GLU A 81 -0.44 10.03 3.91
N ALA A 82 -0.96 8.81 3.73
CA ALA A 82 -2.11 8.58 2.86
C ALA A 82 -3.35 9.34 3.33
N MET A 83 -3.58 9.41 4.64
CA MET A 83 -4.70 10.18 5.18
C MET A 83 -4.59 11.64 4.80
N GLY A 84 -3.41 12.24 4.92
CA GLY A 84 -3.18 13.63 4.51
C GLY A 84 -3.49 13.85 3.04
N ILE A 85 -3.04 12.94 2.18
CA ILE A 85 -3.31 13.01 0.74
C ILE A 85 -4.80 12.88 0.46
N ALA A 86 -5.47 11.90 1.08
CA ALA A 86 -6.88 11.64 0.85
C ALA A 86 -7.76 12.80 1.30
N LYS A 87 -7.41 13.45 2.40
CA LYS A 87 -8.12 14.66 2.88
C LYS A 87 -7.96 15.81 1.90
N THR A 88 -6.74 16.04 1.43
CA THR A 88 -6.44 17.12 0.50
C THR A 88 -7.16 16.96 -0.82
N THR A 89 -7.32 15.72 -1.29
CA THR A 89 -7.97 15.42 -2.57
C THR A 89 -9.48 15.23 -2.46
N GLY A 90 -10.02 15.21 -1.24
CA GLY A 90 -11.45 14.95 -1.03
C GLY A 90 -11.83 13.48 -1.25
N GLN A 91 -10.87 12.57 -1.20
CA GLN A 91 -11.14 11.14 -1.39
C GLN A 91 -11.80 10.48 -0.18
N VAL A 92 -11.76 11.11 0.97
CA VAL A 92 -12.39 10.61 2.19
C VAL A 92 -13.43 11.59 2.71
N ASP A 93 -14.45 11.05 3.37
CA ASP A 93 -15.41 11.81 4.16
C ASP A 93 -14.95 11.75 5.61
N GLU A 94 -14.41 12.87 6.11
CA GLU A 94 -13.83 12.92 7.45
C GLU A 94 -14.84 12.57 8.55
N SER A 95 -16.13 12.74 8.28
CA SER A 95 -17.18 12.39 9.26
C SER A 95 -17.42 10.88 9.36
N LYS A 96 -16.89 10.09 8.44
CA LYS A 96 -17.13 8.65 8.33
C LYS A 96 -15.87 7.81 8.40
N LEU A 97 -14.77 8.38 8.89
CA LEU A 97 -13.50 7.65 8.96
C LEU A 97 -13.59 6.49 9.95
N TYR A 98 -13.02 5.35 9.54
CA TYR A 98 -12.98 4.15 10.35
C TYR A 98 -12.17 4.35 11.63
N ASN A 99 -10.97 4.91 11.50
CA ASN A 99 -10.11 5.21 12.64
C ASN A 99 -9.23 6.42 12.34
N PRO A 100 -9.73 7.65 12.55
CA PRO A 100 -8.99 8.86 12.20
C PRO A 100 -7.68 9.04 12.97
N MET A 101 -7.50 8.35 14.09
CA MET A 101 -6.30 8.48 14.92
C MET A 101 -5.14 7.65 14.41
N THR A 102 -5.38 6.62 13.63
CA THR A 102 -4.33 5.70 13.18
C THR A 102 -4.00 5.82 11.69
N GLY A 103 -4.68 6.71 10.97
CA GLY A 103 -4.44 6.92 9.55
C GLY A 103 -5.51 6.33 8.66
N LEU A 104 -5.22 6.26 7.36
CA LEU A 104 -6.17 5.82 6.36
C LEU A 104 -6.29 4.30 6.32
N PHE A 105 -7.53 3.81 6.29
CA PHE A 105 -7.83 2.40 6.01
C PHE A 105 -8.49 2.30 4.63
N SER A 106 -8.31 1.15 3.98
CA SER A 106 -8.92 0.96 2.66
C SER A 106 -10.44 1.06 2.71
N GLU A 107 -11.07 0.75 3.85
CA GLU A 107 -12.50 0.91 4.06
C GLU A 107 -12.95 2.37 4.03
N ASP A 108 -12.04 3.31 4.28
CA ASP A 108 -12.36 4.75 4.27
C ASP A 108 -12.52 5.30 2.85
N ILE A 109 -11.95 4.63 1.87
CA ILE A 109 -11.83 5.14 0.50
C ILE A 109 -12.46 4.20 -0.54
N TYR A 110 -12.63 2.94 -0.21
CA TYR A 110 -13.17 1.93 -1.14
C TYR A 110 -14.39 1.21 -0.59
#